data_f1f1ed87d2ae38d7fdd77a2ba146c25f
#
_entry.id   f1f1ed87d2ae38d7fdd77a2ba146c25f
#
_cell.length_a   1.000
_cell.length_b   1.000
_cell.length_c   1.000
_cell.angle_alpha   90.00
_cell.angle_beta   90.00
_cell.angle_gamma   90.00
#
_symmetry.space_group_name_H-M   'P 1'
#
loop_
_entity.id
_entity.type
_entity.pdbx_description
1 polymer ?
#
loop_
_entity_poly.entity_id
_entity_poly.type
_entity_poly.pdbx_seq_one_letter_code
_entity_poly.pdbx_strand_id
1 'polypeptide(L)'
;MIGSGNFYTPEGLVTDAIYFTSGFFGFLVRQSTPGFFQNHFFDDIEIKNYTPDIIPPIIQSANAISSSEVDIFFNEPVDAESSQDFYNYSPNNSLGNPVSASRDAVNPSLVHLSFSTLFTNAVDYTLTVNGVKDLSRNEINSVNVNFSFYNPKQYDVVIDEIMIDPSPQFWLPDCEWIELRNTSSFPINLKRCKLADLSGLSGPMPDCILQPDSFVIICTASSVPY
;
A
#
# COMPACT_ATOMS: atom_id res chain seq x y z
N MET A 1 19.75 17.75 -21.47
CA MET A 1 19.58 16.34 -21.85
C MET A 1 19.19 15.63 -20.58
N ILE A 2 17.93 15.27 -20.46
CA ILE A 2 17.40 14.56 -19.29
C ILE A 2 17.11 13.13 -19.79
N GLY A 3 18.01 12.22 -19.49
CA GLY A 3 17.95 10.82 -19.89
C GLY A 3 18.94 10.48 -21.03
N SER A 4 19.67 9.42 -20.85
CA SER A 4 20.46 8.77 -21.91
C SER A 4 20.19 7.26 -21.79
N GLY A 5 19.88 6.61 -22.92
CA GLY A 5 19.54 5.19 -22.98
C GLY A 5 18.04 4.92 -22.89
N ASN A 6 17.65 3.74 -22.38
CA ASN A 6 16.26 3.27 -22.35
C ASN A 6 15.47 3.72 -21.10
N PHE A 7 15.98 4.67 -20.33
CA PHE A 7 15.31 5.19 -19.13
C PHE A 7 14.92 6.64 -19.36
N TYR A 8 13.64 6.88 -19.56
CA TYR A 8 13.06 8.18 -19.77
C TYR A 8 12.25 8.63 -18.55
N THR A 9 12.40 9.90 -18.18
CA THR A 9 11.52 10.50 -17.17
C THR A 9 10.37 11.19 -17.90
N PRO A 10 9.10 10.86 -17.62
CA PRO A 10 7.98 11.58 -18.20
C PRO A 10 8.05 13.06 -17.84
N GLU A 11 8.07 13.94 -18.84
CA GLU A 11 8.13 15.39 -18.62
C GLU A 11 6.76 16.05 -18.69
N GLY A 12 5.75 15.35 -19.17
CA GLY A 12 4.39 15.84 -19.19
C GLY A 12 3.41 14.91 -19.90
N LEU A 13 2.14 15.06 -19.53
CA LEU A 13 1.01 14.42 -20.16
C LEU A 13 0.05 15.52 -20.60
N VAL A 14 -0.40 15.46 -21.85
CA VAL A 14 -1.44 16.36 -22.36
C VAL A 14 -2.57 15.53 -22.95
N THR A 15 -3.78 15.79 -22.49
CA THR A 15 -5.00 15.23 -23.06
C THR A 15 -5.67 16.28 -23.91
N ASP A 16 -5.86 16.00 -25.21
CA ASP A 16 -6.66 16.82 -26.10
C ASP A 16 -8.04 16.20 -26.28
N ALA A 17 -9.06 16.88 -25.76
CA ALA A 17 -10.46 16.47 -25.84
C ALA A 17 -11.22 17.17 -26.99
N ILE A 18 -10.56 17.97 -27.83
CA ILE A 18 -11.21 18.78 -28.86
C ILE A 18 -11.25 18.08 -30.22
N TYR A 19 -10.24 17.26 -30.53
CA TYR A 19 -10.08 16.63 -31.83
C TYR A 19 -10.26 15.10 -31.75
N PHE A 20 -11.51 14.62 -31.86
CA PHE A 20 -11.84 13.20 -31.65
C PHE A 20 -11.71 12.31 -32.88
N THR A 21 -11.68 12.86 -34.10
CA THR A 21 -11.99 12.07 -35.30
C THR A 21 -10.89 11.96 -36.32
N SER A 22 -9.94 12.83 -36.33
CA SER A 22 -8.73 12.76 -37.16
C SER A 22 -7.92 14.03 -36.98
N GLY A 23 -6.64 13.94 -37.10
CA GLY A 23 -5.81 15.11 -37.02
C GLY A 23 -4.37 14.79 -37.36
N PHE A 24 -3.66 15.84 -37.60
CA PHE A 24 -2.21 15.78 -37.65
C PHE A 24 -1.70 16.15 -36.27
N PHE A 25 -0.83 15.33 -35.72
CA PHE A 25 -0.09 15.65 -34.52
C PHE A 25 1.19 16.40 -34.89
N GLY A 26 1.55 17.40 -34.10
CA GLY A 26 2.77 18.15 -34.35
C GLY A 26 3.27 18.87 -33.08
N PHE A 27 4.57 19.07 -33.00
CA PHE A 27 5.19 19.88 -31.96
C PHE A 27 5.41 21.31 -32.45
N LEU A 28 5.04 22.27 -31.61
CA LEU A 28 5.42 23.67 -31.80
C LEU A 28 6.42 24.07 -30.73
N VAL A 29 7.68 24.23 -31.13
CA VAL A 29 8.71 24.77 -30.26
C VAL A 29 8.85 26.27 -30.50
N ARG A 30 8.62 27.06 -29.45
CA ARG A 30 8.91 28.51 -29.47
C ARG A 30 10.15 28.78 -28.63
N GLN A 31 11.12 29.43 -29.21
CA GLN A 31 12.33 29.84 -28.52
C GLN A 31 12.52 31.35 -28.63
N SER A 32 13.08 31.93 -27.56
CA SER A 32 13.32 33.39 -27.48
C SER A 32 14.59 33.84 -28.19
N THR A 33 15.51 32.93 -28.47
CA THR A 33 16.84 33.26 -29.04
C THR A 33 17.09 32.43 -30.28
N PRO A 34 17.39 33.05 -31.43
CA PRO A 34 17.82 32.33 -32.62
C PRO A 34 19.10 31.51 -32.38
N GLY A 35 19.18 30.31 -32.89
CA GLY A 35 20.37 29.47 -32.79
C GLY A 35 20.25 28.24 -31.86
N PHE A 36 19.21 28.14 -31.06
CA PHE A 36 18.99 26.98 -30.19
C PHE A 36 18.07 25.91 -30.79
N PHE A 37 17.67 26.03 -32.06
CA PHE A 37 16.78 25.07 -32.73
C PHE A 37 17.36 23.66 -32.80
N GLN A 38 18.66 23.49 -32.69
CA GLN A 38 19.34 22.18 -32.69
C GLN A 38 19.37 21.50 -31.29
N ASN A 39 18.84 22.17 -30.26
CA ASN A 39 18.87 21.66 -28.88
C ASN A 39 17.53 21.08 -28.43
N HIS A 40 16.56 20.97 -29.35
CA HIS A 40 15.26 20.34 -29.08
C HIS A 40 15.22 18.97 -29.76
N PHE A 41 15.17 17.94 -28.93
CA PHE A 41 15.10 16.56 -29.36
C PHE A 41 13.78 15.98 -28.86
N PHE A 42 13.05 15.28 -29.71
CA PHE A 42 11.85 14.55 -29.37
C PHE A 42 12.08 13.09 -29.74
N ASP A 43 11.84 12.21 -28.79
CA ASP A 43 12.01 10.77 -28.95
C ASP A 43 10.85 10.04 -28.26
N ASP A 44 10.61 8.79 -28.64
CA ASP A 44 9.57 7.91 -28.06
C ASP A 44 8.18 8.53 -27.97
N ILE A 45 7.75 9.19 -29.07
CA ILE A 45 6.42 9.78 -29.14
C ILE A 45 5.40 8.68 -29.35
N GLU A 46 4.51 8.51 -28.38
CA GLU A 46 3.41 7.57 -28.46
C GLU A 46 2.07 8.31 -28.58
N ILE A 47 1.28 7.96 -29.59
CA ILE A 47 -0.08 8.47 -29.77
C ILE A 47 -1.04 7.30 -29.62
N LYS A 48 -1.84 7.33 -28.57
CA LYS A 48 -2.83 6.29 -28.28
C LYS A 48 -4.24 6.88 -28.31
N ASN A 49 -5.21 6.04 -28.65
CA ASN A 49 -6.59 6.36 -28.37
C ASN A 49 -6.78 6.51 -26.86
N TYR A 50 -7.35 7.62 -26.44
CA TYR A 50 -7.72 7.83 -25.04
C TYR A 50 -8.94 6.95 -24.71
N THR A 51 -8.76 5.99 -23.83
CA THR A 51 -9.87 5.28 -23.20
C THR A 51 -10.04 5.88 -21.79
N PRO A 52 -11.13 6.63 -21.55
CA PRO A 52 -11.35 7.16 -20.21
C PRO A 52 -11.51 6.02 -19.23
N ASP A 53 -10.93 6.17 -18.07
CA ASP A 53 -11.23 5.31 -16.94
C ASP A 53 -12.63 5.63 -16.42
N ILE A 54 -13.47 4.63 -16.34
CA ILE A 54 -14.87 4.72 -15.90
C ILE A 54 -15.18 3.77 -14.74
N ILE A 55 -14.14 3.16 -14.15
CA ILE A 55 -14.29 2.17 -13.09
C ILE A 55 -13.94 2.82 -11.76
N PRO A 56 -14.85 2.81 -10.76
CA PRO A 56 -14.55 3.29 -9.43
C PRO A 56 -13.44 2.49 -8.74
N PRO A 57 -12.70 3.08 -7.80
CA PRO A 57 -11.69 2.37 -7.04
C PRO A 57 -12.33 1.27 -6.19
N ILE A 58 -11.61 0.17 -6.02
CA ILE A 58 -12.06 -1.01 -5.27
C ILE A 58 -11.23 -1.11 -3.98
N ILE A 59 -11.89 -1.36 -2.86
CA ILE A 59 -11.21 -1.61 -1.60
C ILE A 59 -10.67 -3.04 -1.61
N GLN A 60 -9.36 -3.17 -1.44
CA GLN A 60 -8.69 -4.48 -1.35
C GLN A 60 -8.67 -5.01 0.07
N SER A 61 -8.44 -4.15 1.06
CA SER A 61 -8.43 -4.54 2.47
C SER A 61 -8.61 -3.35 3.39
N ALA A 62 -9.05 -3.64 4.63
CA ALA A 62 -8.99 -2.74 5.77
C ALA A 62 -8.29 -3.47 6.92
N ASN A 63 -7.25 -2.88 7.48
CA ASN A 63 -6.42 -3.51 8.50
C ASN A 63 -6.27 -2.57 9.70
N ALA A 64 -6.67 -3.04 10.88
CA ALA A 64 -6.37 -2.32 12.12
C ALA A 64 -4.86 -2.38 12.39
N ILE A 65 -4.21 -1.23 12.46
CA ILE A 65 -2.76 -1.10 12.72
C ILE A 65 -2.45 -0.75 14.18
N SER A 66 -3.46 -0.28 14.90
CA SER A 66 -3.43 -0.04 16.34
C SER A 66 -4.84 -0.21 16.92
N SER A 67 -4.98 0.04 18.21
CA SER A 67 -6.31 0.02 18.88
C SER A 67 -7.25 1.14 18.45
N SER A 68 -6.82 2.05 17.60
CA SER A 68 -7.63 3.20 17.15
C SER A 68 -7.34 3.65 15.71
N GLU A 69 -6.55 2.90 14.97
CA GLU A 69 -6.16 3.25 13.60
C GLU A 69 -6.38 2.09 12.64
N VAL A 70 -6.90 2.41 11.44
CA VAL A 70 -7.16 1.47 10.36
C VAL A 70 -6.55 1.99 9.08
N ASP A 71 -5.83 1.12 8.38
CA ASP A 71 -5.31 1.34 7.04
C ASP A 71 -6.27 0.72 6.01
N ILE A 72 -6.70 1.52 5.03
CA ILE A 72 -7.53 1.07 3.92
C ILE A 72 -6.70 1.09 2.64
N PHE A 73 -6.61 -0.07 1.99
CA PHE A 73 -5.91 -0.24 0.72
C PHE A 73 -6.91 -0.29 -0.43
N PHE A 74 -6.68 0.54 -1.42
CA PHE A 74 -7.42 0.54 -2.69
C PHE A 74 -6.58 -0.12 -3.79
N ASN A 75 -7.23 -0.59 -4.85
CA ASN A 75 -6.58 -1.18 -6.02
C ASN A 75 -5.79 -0.15 -6.87
N GLU A 76 -6.07 1.15 -6.66
CA GLU A 76 -5.53 2.25 -7.43
C GLU A 76 -5.42 3.54 -6.60
N PRO A 77 -4.69 4.56 -7.08
CA PRO A 77 -4.62 5.87 -6.44
C PRO A 77 -5.99 6.54 -6.32
N VAL A 78 -6.32 6.99 -5.10
CA VAL A 78 -7.56 7.72 -4.82
C VAL A 78 -7.32 9.24 -4.78
N ASP A 79 -8.38 10.01 -5.07
CA ASP A 79 -8.36 11.46 -4.99
C ASP A 79 -8.18 11.94 -3.55
N ALA A 80 -7.35 12.97 -3.36
CA ALA A 80 -6.99 13.43 -2.02
C ALA A 80 -8.16 14.10 -1.29
N GLU A 81 -8.96 14.88 -1.99
CA GLU A 81 -10.06 15.62 -1.38
C GLU A 81 -11.13 14.66 -0.85
N SER A 82 -11.58 13.72 -1.69
CA SER A 82 -12.63 12.77 -1.33
C SER A 82 -12.15 11.70 -0.35
N SER A 83 -10.90 11.24 -0.46
CA SER A 83 -10.36 10.20 0.43
C SER A 83 -10.00 10.72 1.81
N GLN A 84 -9.78 12.03 1.98
CA GLN A 84 -9.51 12.65 3.26
C GLN A 84 -10.77 13.23 3.94
N ASP A 85 -11.93 13.15 3.30
CA ASP A 85 -13.19 13.44 3.94
C ASP A 85 -13.60 12.27 4.85
N PHE A 86 -13.43 12.44 6.16
CA PHE A 86 -13.74 11.39 7.13
C PHE A 86 -15.24 11.03 7.21
N TYR A 87 -16.13 11.85 6.68
CA TYR A 87 -17.56 11.52 6.57
C TYR A 87 -17.85 10.43 5.53
N ASN A 88 -16.89 10.15 4.64
CA ASN A 88 -16.98 9.06 3.68
C ASN A 88 -16.77 7.67 4.29
N TYR A 89 -16.49 7.59 5.61
CA TYR A 89 -16.18 6.36 6.32
C TYR A 89 -17.10 6.21 7.54
N SER A 90 -17.98 5.21 7.52
CA SER A 90 -18.97 4.98 8.56
C SER A 90 -18.87 3.56 9.11
N PRO A 91 -18.25 3.36 10.27
CA PRO A 91 -18.19 2.06 10.91
C PRO A 91 -19.48 1.71 11.65
N ASN A 92 -19.70 0.42 11.86
CA ASN A 92 -20.76 -0.11 12.71
C ASN A 92 -20.38 -0.10 14.21
N ASN A 93 -21.18 -0.80 15.02
CA ASN A 93 -20.93 -1.08 16.45
C ASN A 93 -20.69 0.18 17.31
N SER A 94 -21.33 1.29 16.97
CA SER A 94 -21.23 2.56 17.71
C SER A 94 -19.80 3.10 17.87
N LEU A 95 -18.90 2.72 16.96
CA LEU A 95 -17.51 3.19 16.97
C LEU A 95 -17.42 4.71 16.71
N GLY A 96 -18.41 5.27 15.99
CA GLY A 96 -18.41 6.66 15.53
C GLY A 96 -17.54 6.84 14.28
N ASN A 97 -17.76 7.92 13.57
CA ASN A 97 -16.93 8.23 12.40
C ASN A 97 -15.47 8.45 12.81
N PRO A 98 -14.51 8.24 11.91
CA PRO A 98 -13.13 8.63 12.15
C PRO A 98 -13.03 10.12 12.52
N VAL A 99 -12.06 10.46 13.34
CA VAL A 99 -11.72 11.86 13.65
C VAL A 99 -10.77 12.46 12.61
N SER A 100 -10.11 11.58 11.84
CA SER A 100 -9.31 11.99 10.69
C SER A 100 -9.23 10.88 9.64
N ALA A 101 -9.09 11.29 8.39
CA ALA A 101 -8.71 10.46 7.26
C ALA A 101 -7.53 11.13 6.56
N SER A 102 -6.47 10.39 6.27
CA SER A 102 -5.27 10.92 5.62
C SER A 102 -4.81 9.96 4.54
N ARG A 103 -4.74 10.45 3.29
CA ARG A 103 -4.14 9.68 2.20
C ARG A 103 -2.62 9.66 2.38
N ASP A 104 -2.00 8.50 2.24
CA ASP A 104 -0.55 8.37 2.32
C ASP A 104 0.15 9.18 1.22
N ALA A 105 1.23 9.85 1.57
CA ALA A 105 1.94 10.74 0.66
C ALA A 105 2.81 10.00 -0.37
N VAL A 106 3.23 8.78 -0.05
CA VAL A 106 4.09 7.94 -0.90
C VAL A 106 3.26 6.93 -1.69
N ASN A 107 2.24 6.36 -1.05
CA ASN A 107 1.32 5.42 -1.67
C ASN A 107 -0.11 6.01 -1.73
N PRO A 108 -0.50 6.69 -2.82
CA PRO A 108 -1.82 7.31 -2.94
C PRO A 108 -3.01 6.33 -2.94
N SER A 109 -2.76 5.02 -2.98
CA SER A 109 -3.78 3.96 -2.85
C SER A 109 -4.03 3.55 -1.40
N LEU A 110 -3.38 4.21 -0.43
CA LEU A 110 -3.50 3.93 0.99
C LEU A 110 -4.11 5.14 1.72
N VAL A 111 -5.11 4.86 2.58
CA VAL A 111 -5.74 5.86 3.45
C VAL A 111 -5.67 5.39 4.89
N HIS A 112 -5.17 6.26 5.77
CA HIS A 112 -5.12 6.05 7.21
C HIS A 112 -6.32 6.70 7.87
N LEU A 113 -7.08 5.93 8.65
CA LEU A 113 -8.19 6.42 9.46
C LEU A 113 -7.81 6.37 10.93
N SER A 114 -8.07 7.44 11.68
CA SER A 114 -7.94 7.47 13.14
C SER A 114 -9.29 7.66 13.81
N PHE A 115 -9.50 6.94 14.90
CA PHE A 115 -10.74 6.96 15.68
C PHE A 115 -10.50 7.48 17.10
N SER A 116 -11.48 8.17 17.68
CA SER A 116 -11.43 8.58 19.09
C SER A 116 -11.80 7.45 20.04
N THR A 117 -12.60 6.50 19.58
CA THR A 117 -13.01 5.32 20.33
C THR A 117 -12.04 4.18 20.07
N LEU A 118 -11.60 3.51 21.13
CA LEU A 118 -10.73 2.33 20.98
C LEU A 118 -11.53 1.12 20.47
N PHE A 119 -10.91 0.36 19.61
CA PHE A 119 -11.47 -0.90 19.14
C PHE A 119 -11.51 -1.92 20.28
N THR A 120 -12.62 -2.61 20.39
CA THR A 120 -12.74 -3.74 21.34
C THR A 120 -11.96 -4.92 20.76
N ASN A 121 -11.13 -5.53 21.59
CA ASN A 121 -10.29 -6.66 21.20
C ASN A 121 -11.14 -7.84 20.71
N ALA A 122 -10.74 -8.42 19.58
CA ALA A 122 -11.39 -9.57 18.94
C ALA A 122 -12.86 -9.33 18.54
N VAL A 123 -13.22 -8.09 18.21
CA VAL A 123 -14.52 -7.72 17.67
C VAL A 123 -14.38 -7.38 16.20
N ASP A 124 -15.25 -7.95 15.38
CA ASP A 124 -15.35 -7.60 13.97
C ASP A 124 -16.14 -6.31 13.76
N TYR A 125 -15.58 -5.40 13.00
CA TYR A 125 -16.18 -4.15 12.57
C TYR A 125 -16.44 -4.19 11.07
N THR A 126 -17.54 -3.59 10.66
CA THR A 126 -17.82 -3.33 9.25
C THR A 126 -17.71 -1.82 9.02
N LEU A 127 -16.85 -1.43 8.10
CA LEU A 127 -16.69 -0.06 7.66
C LEU A 127 -17.40 0.11 6.32
N THR A 128 -18.37 1.01 6.26
CA THR A 128 -19.00 1.44 5.02
C THR A 128 -18.22 2.62 4.47
N VAL A 129 -17.74 2.49 3.22
CA VAL A 129 -17.04 3.55 2.48
C VAL A 129 -17.94 4.03 1.35
N ASN A 130 -18.11 5.34 1.26
CA ASN A 130 -18.94 5.97 0.24
C ASN A 130 -18.32 7.29 -0.20
N GLY A 131 -18.46 7.68 -1.48
CA GLY A 131 -18.03 8.99 -1.95
C GLY A 131 -16.52 9.14 -2.22
N VAL A 132 -15.70 8.13 -1.94
CA VAL A 132 -14.28 8.14 -2.32
C VAL A 132 -14.14 7.99 -3.82
N LYS A 133 -13.30 8.82 -4.44
CA LYS A 133 -13.08 8.88 -5.89
C LYS A 133 -11.66 8.46 -6.23
N ASP A 134 -11.50 7.95 -7.45
CA ASP A 134 -10.19 7.84 -8.10
C ASP A 134 -9.71 9.18 -8.68
N LEU A 135 -8.58 9.15 -9.39
CA LEU A 135 -8.05 10.34 -10.07
C LEU A 135 -8.85 10.73 -11.32
N SER A 136 -9.65 9.82 -11.85
CA SER A 136 -10.59 10.03 -12.99
C SER A 136 -11.96 10.50 -12.52
N ARG A 137 -12.18 10.62 -11.21
CA ARG A 137 -13.41 11.03 -10.51
C ARG A 137 -14.54 10.00 -10.54
N ASN A 138 -14.22 8.73 -10.78
CA ASN A 138 -15.18 7.65 -10.57
C ASN A 138 -15.35 7.42 -9.06
N GLU A 139 -16.58 7.31 -8.60
CA GLU A 139 -16.94 7.36 -7.18
C GLU A 139 -17.41 5.99 -6.67
N ILE A 140 -16.93 5.59 -5.50
CA ILE A 140 -17.44 4.42 -4.76
C ILE A 140 -18.86 4.71 -4.26
N ASN A 141 -19.78 3.80 -4.59
CA ASN A 141 -21.15 3.82 -4.11
C ASN A 141 -21.34 2.77 -3.01
N SER A 142 -21.16 3.18 -1.75
CA SER A 142 -21.51 2.41 -0.54
C SER A 142 -20.99 0.97 -0.54
N VAL A 143 -19.70 0.79 -0.33
CA VAL A 143 -19.04 -0.51 -0.23
C VAL A 143 -18.70 -0.80 1.22
N ASN A 144 -18.95 -2.03 1.67
CA ASN A 144 -18.58 -2.50 3.01
C ASN A 144 -17.26 -3.27 2.96
N VAL A 145 -16.39 -2.99 3.93
CA VAL A 145 -15.19 -3.77 4.20
C VAL A 145 -15.11 -4.09 5.69
N ASN A 146 -14.67 -5.29 6.02
CA ASN A 146 -14.55 -5.74 7.40
C ASN A 146 -13.11 -5.57 7.89
N PHE A 147 -12.97 -5.23 9.17
CA PHE A 147 -11.71 -5.26 9.88
C PHE A 147 -11.94 -5.69 11.32
N SER A 148 -10.89 -6.19 11.97
CA SER A 148 -10.90 -6.48 13.40
C SER A 148 -9.57 -6.05 14.00
N PHE A 149 -9.61 -5.66 15.26
CA PHE A 149 -8.42 -5.37 16.05
C PHE A 149 -8.16 -6.54 16.99
N TYR A 150 -6.95 -7.05 16.97
CA TYR A 150 -6.52 -8.07 17.89
C TYR A 150 -5.24 -7.67 18.62
N ASN A 151 -5.30 -7.68 19.94
CA ASN A 151 -4.12 -7.48 20.78
C ASN A 151 -3.57 -8.86 21.15
N PRO A 152 -2.42 -9.28 20.61
CA PRO A 152 -1.89 -10.61 20.83
C PRO A 152 -1.62 -10.91 22.31
N LYS A 153 -1.88 -12.15 22.70
CA LYS A 153 -1.59 -12.70 24.03
C LYS A 153 -0.37 -13.60 23.97
N GLN A 154 0.13 -13.96 25.13
CA GLN A 154 1.19 -14.95 25.23
C GLN A 154 0.78 -16.25 24.54
N TYR A 155 1.67 -16.79 23.72
CA TYR A 155 1.50 -17.98 22.87
C TYR A 155 0.66 -17.81 21.60
N ASP A 156 0.13 -16.65 21.30
CA ASP A 156 -0.53 -16.42 20.00
C ASP A 156 0.47 -16.43 18.84
N VAL A 157 1.70 -16.01 19.11
CA VAL A 157 2.83 -16.19 18.19
C VAL A 157 3.86 -17.03 18.93
N VAL A 158 4.22 -18.14 18.33
CA VAL A 158 5.21 -19.08 18.88
C VAL A 158 6.37 -19.25 17.90
N ILE A 159 7.53 -19.61 18.44
CA ILE A 159 8.61 -20.13 17.64
C ILE A 159 8.26 -21.58 17.35
N ASP A 160 8.04 -21.91 16.09
CA ASP A 160 7.66 -23.26 15.65
C ASP A 160 8.89 -24.09 15.33
N GLU A 161 9.87 -23.47 14.64
CA GLU A 161 11.11 -24.13 14.27
C GLU A 161 12.32 -23.19 14.40
N ILE A 162 13.48 -23.74 14.66
CA ILE A 162 14.75 -23.02 14.73
C ILE A 162 15.83 -23.82 13.98
N MET A 163 16.48 -23.17 13.01
CA MET A 163 17.67 -23.67 12.36
C MET A 163 18.91 -22.96 12.93
N ILE A 164 19.68 -23.65 13.75
CA ILE A 164 20.85 -23.09 14.43
C ILE A 164 22.14 -23.34 13.65
N ASP A 165 22.23 -24.49 12.98
CA ASP A 165 23.42 -24.90 12.21
C ASP A 165 22.99 -25.51 10.89
N PRO A 166 23.02 -24.71 9.79
CA PRO A 166 22.64 -25.18 8.46
C PRO A 166 23.67 -26.08 7.80
N SER A 167 24.81 -26.35 8.41
CA SER A 167 25.92 -27.11 7.84
C SER A 167 25.93 -28.58 8.34
N PRO A 168 25.99 -29.61 7.41
CA PRO A 168 26.01 -29.48 5.95
C PRO A 168 24.66 -29.11 5.35
N GLN A 169 24.65 -28.24 4.34
CA GLN A 169 23.46 -27.78 3.68
C GLN A 169 22.69 -28.91 2.98
N PHE A 170 21.42 -29.13 3.35
CA PHE A 170 20.52 -30.07 2.72
C PHE A 170 19.24 -29.35 2.28
N TRP A 171 19.18 -28.87 1.05
CA TRP A 171 17.99 -28.28 0.41
C TRP A 171 17.47 -26.96 1.01
N LEU A 172 17.95 -26.53 2.17
CA LEU A 172 17.60 -25.29 2.85
C LEU A 172 18.67 -24.21 2.63
N PRO A 173 18.35 -22.91 2.79
CA PRO A 173 19.36 -21.86 2.76
C PRO A 173 20.48 -22.09 3.78
N ASP A 174 21.72 -21.76 3.39
CA ASP A 174 22.90 -21.85 4.27
C ASP A 174 22.94 -20.63 5.22
N CYS A 175 21.95 -20.54 6.07
CA CYS A 175 21.83 -19.48 7.08
C CYS A 175 20.99 -19.94 8.26
N GLU A 176 21.25 -19.34 9.40
CA GLU A 176 20.40 -19.51 10.59
C GLU A 176 19.06 -18.80 10.39
N TRP A 177 17.98 -19.44 10.82
CA TRP A 177 16.64 -18.87 10.75
C TRP A 177 15.73 -19.37 11.88
N ILE A 178 14.67 -18.61 12.11
CA ILE A 178 13.60 -18.93 13.06
C ILE A 178 12.29 -18.87 12.30
N GLU A 179 11.44 -19.88 12.46
CA GLU A 179 10.09 -19.87 12.00
C GLU A 179 9.13 -19.46 13.12
N LEU A 180 8.31 -18.46 12.86
CA LEU A 180 7.22 -18.05 13.74
C LEU A 180 5.90 -18.54 13.18
N ARG A 181 5.02 -19.02 14.05
CA ARG A 181 3.65 -19.41 13.72
C ARG A 181 2.64 -18.58 14.49
N ASN A 182 1.58 -18.14 13.83
CA ASN A 182 0.40 -17.57 14.46
C ASN A 182 -0.56 -18.71 14.84
N THR A 183 -0.71 -18.98 16.12
CA THR A 183 -1.62 -19.99 16.66
C THR A 183 -2.99 -19.43 17.04
N SER A 184 -3.18 -18.11 16.88
CA SER A 184 -4.46 -17.45 17.15
C SER A 184 -5.42 -17.54 15.96
N SER A 185 -6.68 -17.20 16.19
CA SER A 185 -7.69 -17.10 15.14
C SER A 185 -7.74 -15.74 14.45
N PHE A 186 -6.81 -14.83 14.78
CA PHE A 186 -6.78 -13.46 14.29
C PHE A 186 -5.48 -13.15 13.54
N PRO A 187 -5.49 -12.29 12.53
CA PRO A 187 -4.27 -11.76 11.93
C PRO A 187 -3.47 -10.97 12.96
N ILE A 188 -2.16 -11.16 13.00
CA ILE A 188 -1.25 -10.47 13.92
C ILE A 188 -0.23 -9.69 13.11
N ASN A 189 -0.14 -8.38 13.34
CA ASN A 189 0.91 -7.56 12.75
C ASN A 189 2.18 -7.66 13.60
N LEU A 190 3.25 -8.17 13.01
CA LEU A 190 4.56 -8.31 13.65
C LEU A 190 5.39 -7.02 13.66
N LYS A 191 4.87 -5.93 13.09
CA LYS A 191 5.55 -4.62 13.05
C LYS A 191 6.04 -4.22 14.43
N ARG A 192 7.33 -3.88 14.52
CA ARG A 192 8.01 -3.51 15.75
C ARG A 192 8.17 -4.62 16.81
N CYS A 193 7.67 -5.83 16.58
CA CYS A 193 8.01 -6.99 17.41
C CYS A 193 9.53 -7.23 17.36
N LYS A 194 10.07 -7.83 18.39
CA LYS A 194 11.48 -8.15 18.48
C LYS A 194 11.65 -9.57 19.01
N LEU A 195 12.69 -10.24 18.55
CA LEU A 195 13.17 -11.48 19.16
C LEU A 195 14.15 -11.14 20.30
N ALA A 196 14.11 -11.93 21.34
CA ALA A 196 15.00 -11.79 22.48
C ALA A 196 15.65 -13.14 22.79
N ASP A 197 16.91 -13.10 23.12
CA ASP A 197 17.65 -14.21 23.74
C ASP A 197 18.43 -13.74 24.98
N LEU A 198 19.29 -14.57 25.51
CA LEU A 198 20.12 -14.21 26.68
C LEU A 198 21.16 -13.13 26.35
N SER A 199 21.50 -12.92 25.09
CA SER A 199 22.50 -11.94 24.64
C SER A 199 21.90 -10.56 24.33
N GLY A 200 20.59 -10.47 24.05
CA GLY A 200 19.95 -9.19 23.77
C GLY A 200 18.64 -9.27 22.98
N LEU A 201 18.32 -8.13 22.38
CA LEU A 201 17.12 -7.94 21.53
C LEU A 201 17.53 -7.75 20.08
N SER A 202 16.77 -8.36 19.16
CA SER A 202 16.88 -8.07 17.73
C SER A 202 16.49 -6.64 17.38
N GLY A 203 16.75 -6.22 16.15
CA GLY A 203 16.08 -5.09 15.53
C GLY A 203 14.55 -5.31 15.48
N PRO A 204 13.76 -4.24 15.26
CA PRO A 204 12.32 -4.36 15.09
C PRO A 204 12.00 -5.07 13.77
N MET A 205 10.97 -5.91 13.78
CA MET A 205 10.45 -6.55 12.58
C MET A 205 9.80 -5.51 11.66
N PRO A 206 9.85 -5.74 10.33
CA PRO A 206 9.14 -4.92 9.35
C PRO A 206 7.63 -5.09 9.49
N ASP A 207 6.87 -4.34 8.69
CA ASP A 207 5.43 -4.49 8.57
C ASP A 207 5.12 -5.85 7.90
N CYS A 208 4.57 -6.77 8.67
CA CYS A 208 4.23 -8.12 8.23
C CYS A 208 3.00 -8.59 8.99
N ILE A 209 1.91 -8.86 8.26
CA ILE A 209 0.68 -9.44 8.83
C ILE A 209 0.75 -10.95 8.71
N LEU A 210 0.89 -11.61 9.85
CA LEU A 210 0.87 -13.07 9.95
C LEU A 210 -0.56 -13.54 10.12
N GLN A 211 -1.10 -14.18 9.09
CA GLN A 211 -2.48 -14.69 9.08
C GLN A 211 -2.67 -15.81 10.10
N PRO A 212 -3.90 -16.12 10.53
CA PRO A 212 -4.18 -17.29 11.36
C PRO A 212 -3.57 -18.57 10.77
N ASP A 213 -2.95 -19.36 11.61
CA ASP A 213 -2.29 -20.64 11.27
C ASP A 213 -1.20 -20.55 10.19
N SER A 214 -0.70 -19.35 9.92
CA SER A 214 0.39 -19.10 8.96
C SER A 214 1.75 -19.03 9.66
N PHE A 215 2.79 -19.16 8.83
CA PHE A 215 4.18 -19.16 9.23
C PHE A 215 4.95 -18.01 8.56
N VAL A 216 6.00 -17.55 9.21
CA VAL A 216 6.98 -16.62 8.65
C VAL A 216 8.38 -17.00 9.08
N ILE A 217 9.30 -17.05 8.11
CA ILE A 217 10.72 -17.31 8.40
C ILE A 217 11.43 -15.97 8.59
N ILE A 218 12.21 -15.89 9.64
CA ILE A 218 13.05 -14.73 9.97
C ILE A 218 14.50 -15.16 9.93
N CYS A 219 15.28 -14.48 9.11
CA CYS A 219 16.73 -14.66 9.01
C CYS A 219 17.43 -13.30 8.93
N THR A 220 18.74 -13.29 8.85
CA THR A 220 19.49 -12.05 8.65
C THR A 220 19.21 -11.49 7.24
N ALA A 221 19.19 -10.17 7.11
CA ALA A 221 18.91 -9.50 5.82
C ALA A 221 19.88 -9.91 4.70
N SER A 222 21.12 -10.27 5.04
CA SER A 222 22.12 -10.75 4.10
C SER A 222 21.82 -12.15 3.53
N SER A 223 20.90 -12.88 4.14
CA SER A 223 20.55 -14.27 3.78
C SER A 223 19.25 -14.37 3.00
N VAL A 224 18.56 -13.25 2.79
CA VAL A 224 17.36 -13.22 1.94
C VAL A 224 17.78 -13.21 0.47
N PRO A 225 17.44 -14.24 -0.35
CA PRO A 225 17.70 -14.18 -1.79
C PRO A 225 16.85 -13.07 -2.41
N TYR A 226 17.48 -12.24 -3.25
CA TYR A 226 16.82 -11.19 -4.04
C TYR A 226 16.07 -11.78 -5.23
#